data_e06c4c3a83bc6558aa21e7411dd772b1
#
_entry.id   e06c4c3a83bc6558aa21e7411dd772b1
#
_cell.length_a   1.000
_cell.length_b   1.000
_cell.length_c   1.000
_cell.angle_alpha   90.00
_cell.angle_beta   90.00
_cell.angle_gamma   90.00
#
_symmetry.space_group_name_H-M   'P 1'
#
loop_
_entity.id
_entity.type
_entity.pdbx_description
1 polymer ?
#
loop_
_entity_poly.entity_id
_entity_poly.type
_entity_poly.pdbx_seq_one_letter_code
_entity_poly.pdbx_strand_id
1 'polypeptide(L)'
;MQDESKRVSEEIQSGRCKQAWIAKRGLVTFLAFVALVFLGEGRDSQARGHVRFLINYGATVGERIGSYDVAVLEKDVAVSAIAGLHPHAIILGYLSLGEVHSGRDYFAEVEAEGLLIRPNPNWPDARFIDIRDQRWHKRVIERLVPEILAKGFDGIFFDTLDDAEFLEQRDPVRFAGMVDAAAQLLRKLRQRFPDIPLMVNRGYAVLPHAPGAFDMLLGESVFSTYDATSGAYKLSPEADYDWQVQQMRDAQRRDPKLRLFTLDYWNADDPRGIARIYAEERKNGFIPYVGTRDLTSIVTEP
;
A
#
# COMPACT_ATOMS: atom_id res chain seq x y z
N MET A 1 -60.73 7.29 14.60
CA MET A 1 -59.34 6.97 14.25
C MET A 1 -59.28 5.89 13.17
N GLN A 2 -60.05 6.07 12.10
CA GLN A 2 -60.12 5.18 10.93
C GLN A 2 -60.65 5.96 9.72
N ASP A 3 -60.14 7.16 9.43
CA ASP A 3 -60.64 7.93 8.28
C ASP A 3 -59.61 8.89 7.64
N GLU A 4 -58.32 8.71 7.92
CA GLU A 4 -57.24 9.52 7.30
C GLU A 4 -56.32 8.73 6.34
N SER A 5 -56.51 7.41 6.29
CA SER A 5 -55.67 6.52 5.45
C SER A 5 -56.25 6.29 4.02
N LYS A 6 -57.41 6.83 3.71
CA LYS A 6 -58.08 6.65 2.39
C LYS A 6 -58.00 7.84 1.45
N ARG A 7 -57.45 8.99 1.88
CA ARG A 7 -57.39 10.18 1.03
C ARG A 7 -56.07 10.39 0.26
N VAL A 8 -55.04 9.61 0.53
CA VAL A 8 -53.74 9.72 -0.15
C VAL A 8 -53.57 8.77 -1.35
N SER A 9 -54.51 7.85 -1.56
CA SER A 9 -54.40 6.87 -2.65
C SER A 9 -55.16 7.21 -3.93
N GLU A 10 -55.92 8.30 -3.99
CA GLU A 10 -56.77 8.65 -5.15
C GLU A 10 -56.27 9.83 -6.00
N GLU A 11 -55.13 10.46 -5.68
CA GLU A 11 -54.58 11.59 -6.44
C GLU A 11 -53.48 11.28 -7.45
N ILE A 12 -53.11 10.00 -7.64
CA ILE A 12 -52.08 9.59 -8.60
C ILE A 12 -52.62 8.92 -9.88
N GLN A 13 -53.88 8.95 -10.12
CA GLN A 13 -54.50 8.30 -11.27
C GLN A 13 -55.37 9.15 -12.18
N SER A 14 -55.12 10.46 -12.37
CA SER A 14 -55.79 11.19 -13.43
C SER A 14 -54.95 12.34 -13.98
N GLY A 15 -54.35 12.13 -15.13
CA GLY A 15 -53.59 13.19 -15.80
C GLY A 15 -53.03 12.73 -17.15
N ARG A 16 -53.87 12.11 -17.97
CA ARG A 16 -53.60 12.02 -19.40
C ARG A 16 -53.97 13.30 -20.15
N CYS A 17 -53.10 13.61 -21.12
CA CYS A 17 -53.43 14.28 -22.39
C CYS A 17 -53.34 15.79 -22.48
N LYS A 18 -52.37 16.23 -23.30
CA LYS A 18 -52.55 16.90 -24.62
C LYS A 18 -51.18 17.38 -25.09
N GLN A 19 -50.59 16.70 -26.09
CA GLN A 19 -50.37 17.08 -27.49
C GLN A 19 -50.52 18.58 -27.78
N ALA A 20 -49.62 19.30 -28.49
CA ALA A 20 -49.11 19.05 -29.80
C ALA A 20 -48.24 20.23 -30.27
N TRP A 21 -47.32 19.93 -31.19
CA TRP A 21 -46.84 20.82 -32.25
C TRP A 21 -45.90 21.99 -31.91
N ILE A 22 -44.63 21.87 -32.30
CA ILE A 22 -44.06 22.67 -33.39
C ILE A 22 -42.80 21.94 -33.91
N ALA A 23 -42.79 21.73 -35.21
CA ALA A 23 -41.89 20.93 -35.99
C ALA A 23 -40.64 21.68 -36.47
N LYS A 24 -39.60 20.88 -36.74
CA LYS A 24 -38.59 21.01 -37.82
C LYS A 24 -37.76 22.29 -37.89
N ARG A 25 -36.50 22.15 -37.50
CA ARG A 25 -35.31 22.46 -38.33
C ARG A 25 -34.09 22.45 -37.41
N GLY A 26 -33.09 21.57 -37.70
CA GLY A 26 -31.80 21.58 -36.98
C GLY A 26 -31.23 20.20 -36.67
N LEU A 27 -31.47 19.24 -37.58
CA LEU A 27 -30.81 17.95 -37.48
C LEU A 27 -29.92 17.80 -38.73
N VAL A 28 -28.71 18.27 -38.65
CA VAL A 28 -27.52 17.87 -39.45
C VAL A 28 -26.38 18.78 -38.98
N THR A 29 -25.63 18.41 -37.97
CA THR A 29 -24.21 18.77 -37.73
C THR A 29 -23.76 18.40 -36.29
N PHE A 30 -24.17 17.26 -35.75
CA PHE A 30 -23.65 16.84 -34.43
C PHE A 30 -23.29 15.35 -34.35
N LEU A 31 -23.08 14.68 -35.50
CA LEU A 31 -22.74 13.24 -35.53
C LEU A 31 -21.33 12.94 -36.04
N ALA A 32 -20.47 13.95 -36.21
CA ALA A 32 -19.09 13.76 -36.68
C ALA A 32 -18.00 13.99 -35.62
N PHE A 33 -18.34 14.33 -34.39
CA PHE A 33 -17.33 14.64 -33.34
C PHE A 33 -17.26 13.66 -32.17
N VAL A 34 -18.10 12.61 -32.13
CA VAL A 34 -18.07 11.61 -31.05
C VAL A 34 -17.34 10.31 -31.45
N ALA A 35 -17.00 10.13 -32.74
CA ALA A 35 -16.33 8.92 -33.21
C ALA A 35 -14.78 9.00 -33.26
N LEU A 36 -14.17 10.13 -32.85
CA LEU A 36 -12.70 10.31 -32.90
C LEU A 36 -12.02 10.29 -31.52
N VAL A 37 -12.77 10.15 -30.41
CA VAL A 37 -12.19 10.09 -29.04
C VAL A 37 -12.01 8.65 -28.55
N PHE A 38 -12.57 7.63 -29.21
CA PHE A 38 -12.45 6.23 -28.79
C PHE A 38 -11.42 5.39 -29.56
N LEU A 39 -10.59 5.97 -30.42
CA LEU A 39 -9.55 5.24 -31.15
C LEU A 39 -8.11 5.59 -30.69
N GLY A 40 -7.96 6.38 -29.61
CA GLY A 40 -6.65 6.79 -29.07
C GLY A 40 -6.13 5.96 -27.90
N GLU A 41 -6.98 5.20 -27.20
CA GLU A 41 -6.57 4.50 -25.97
C GLU A 41 -6.10 3.04 -26.16
N GLY A 42 -6.12 2.53 -27.38
CA GLY A 42 -5.79 1.12 -27.66
C GLY A 42 -4.35 0.85 -28.11
N ARG A 43 -3.49 1.86 -28.28
CA ARG A 43 -2.14 1.68 -28.84
C ARG A 43 -0.98 1.98 -27.91
N ASP A 44 -1.20 2.60 -26.74
CA ASP A 44 -0.12 2.92 -25.79
C ASP A 44 0.09 1.88 -24.68
N SER A 45 -0.76 0.87 -24.56
CA SER A 45 -0.62 -0.14 -23.50
C SER A 45 0.37 -1.27 -23.81
N GLN A 46 0.83 -1.38 -25.05
CA GLN A 46 1.78 -2.44 -25.45
C GLN A 46 3.25 -2.00 -25.51
N ALA A 47 3.54 -0.71 -25.29
CA ALA A 47 4.91 -0.17 -25.30
C ALA A 47 5.43 0.21 -23.91
N ARG A 48 4.64 0.14 -22.84
CA ARG A 48 5.14 0.30 -21.48
C ARG A 48 5.64 -1.05 -21.01
N GLY A 49 6.95 -1.19 -20.86
CA GLY A 49 7.58 -2.32 -20.19
C GLY A 49 6.96 -2.58 -18.82
N HIS A 50 7.30 -3.69 -18.19
CA HIS A 50 6.82 -4.02 -16.85
C HIS A 50 7.09 -2.85 -15.89
N VAL A 51 6.13 -2.58 -14.98
CA VAL A 51 6.33 -1.63 -13.88
C VAL A 51 7.54 -2.07 -13.06
N ARG A 52 8.49 -1.18 -12.86
CA ARG A 52 9.71 -1.43 -12.09
C ARG A 52 9.57 -0.88 -10.69
N PHE A 53 9.87 -1.73 -9.72
CA PHE A 53 9.74 -1.45 -8.29
C PHE A 53 11.07 -1.51 -7.58
N LEU A 54 11.26 -0.64 -6.58
CA LEU A 54 12.47 -0.58 -5.76
C LEU A 54 12.11 -0.34 -4.30
N ILE A 55 12.84 -1.01 -3.39
CA ILE A 55 12.95 -0.60 -1.99
C ILE A 55 14.42 -0.35 -1.69
N ASN A 56 14.74 0.82 -1.12
CA ASN A 56 16.08 1.15 -0.70
C ASN A 56 16.07 2.02 0.56
N TYR A 57 16.77 1.56 1.61
CA TYR A 57 16.92 2.26 2.88
C TYR A 57 18.31 2.87 3.06
N GLY A 58 19.14 2.84 2.03
CA GLY A 58 20.45 3.50 2.04
C GLY A 58 20.33 5.02 2.11
N ALA A 59 21.27 5.66 2.81
CA ALA A 59 21.32 7.11 2.96
C ALA A 59 21.59 7.86 1.64
N THR A 60 22.24 7.19 0.67
CA THR A 60 22.53 7.72 -0.66
C THR A 60 21.76 6.94 -1.72
N VAL A 61 20.84 7.63 -2.32
CA VAL A 61 20.07 7.11 -3.45
C VAL A 61 20.83 7.52 -4.71
N GLY A 62 21.48 6.58 -5.39
CA GLY A 62 22.26 6.86 -6.59
C GLY A 62 21.38 7.16 -7.82
N GLU A 63 21.99 7.64 -8.91
CA GLU A 63 21.33 7.96 -10.19
C GLU A 63 20.49 6.79 -10.79
N ARG A 64 20.72 5.56 -10.34
CA ARG A 64 19.99 4.36 -10.80
C ARG A 64 18.51 4.34 -10.44
N ILE A 65 18.07 5.13 -9.46
CA ILE A 65 16.64 5.19 -9.08
C ILE A 65 15.77 5.73 -10.20
N GLY A 66 16.31 6.59 -11.05
CA GLY A 66 15.56 7.19 -12.18
C GLY A 66 14.94 6.22 -13.18
N SER A 67 15.23 4.92 -13.07
CA SER A 67 14.67 3.88 -13.93
C SER A 67 13.47 3.12 -13.34
N TYR A 68 13.04 3.45 -12.12
CA TYR A 68 11.94 2.78 -11.42
C TYR A 68 10.66 3.62 -11.45
N ASP A 69 9.51 2.95 -11.55
CA ASP A 69 8.18 3.59 -11.58
C ASP A 69 7.59 3.77 -10.18
N VAL A 70 8.00 2.92 -9.23
CA VAL A 70 7.62 3.02 -7.81
C VAL A 70 8.87 2.77 -6.96
N ALA A 71 9.14 3.64 -6.01
CA ALA A 71 10.26 3.51 -5.10
C ALA A 71 9.82 3.74 -3.65
N VAL A 72 10.23 2.83 -2.75
CA VAL A 72 10.12 3.01 -1.30
C VAL A 72 11.49 3.39 -0.76
N LEU A 73 11.56 4.52 -0.06
CA LEU A 73 12.81 5.04 0.50
C LEU A 73 12.66 5.31 1.99
N GLU A 74 13.79 5.27 2.71
CA GLU A 74 13.82 5.75 4.10
C GLU A 74 13.40 7.23 4.14
N LYS A 75 12.53 7.58 5.09
CA LYS A 75 11.98 8.95 5.23
C LYS A 75 13.04 10.03 5.48
N ASP A 76 14.22 9.62 5.94
CA ASP A 76 15.33 10.52 6.28
C ASP A 76 16.38 10.66 5.17
N VAL A 77 16.11 10.10 3.98
CA VAL A 77 16.92 10.31 2.78
C VAL A 77 16.97 11.80 2.40
N ALA A 78 18.09 12.26 1.82
CA ALA A 78 18.24 13.64 1.41
C ALA A 78 17.20 14.06 0.35
N VAL A 79 16.53 15.19 0.55
CA VAL A 79 15.51 15.74 -0.38
C VAL A 79 16.06 15.92 -1.79
N SER A 80 17.35 16.26 -1.95
CA SER A 80 18.02 16.35 -3.26
C SER A 80 18.04 15.03 -4.03
N ALA A 81 18.03 13.91 -3.31
CA ALA A 81 17.94 12.58 -3.93
C ALA A 81 16.55 12.31 -4.48
N ILE A 82 15.49 12.79 -3.82
CA ILE A 82 14.11 12.67 -4.28
C ILE A 82 13.88 13.53 -5.54
N ALA A 83 14.40 14.76 -5.54
CA ALA A 83 14.23 15.70 -6.65
C ALA A 83 14.90 15.23 -7.97
N GLY A 84 15.87 14.32 -7.91
CA GLY A 84 16.53 13.73 -9.08
C GLY A 84 15.83 12.51 -9.67
N LEU A 85 14.72 12.10 -9.07
CA LEU A 85 13.98 10.94 -9.51
C LEU A 85 13.12 11.23 -10.75
N HIS A 86 12.73 10.17 -11.45
CA HIS A 86 11.93 10.26 -12.65
C HIS A 86 10.64 11.06 -12.39
N PRO A 87 10.27 12.05 -13.22
CA PRO A 87 9.11 12.92 -12.99
C PRO A 87 7.75 12.19 -12.94
N HIS A 88 7.74 10.90 -13.27
CA HIS A 88 6.54 10.03 -13.24
C HIS A 88 6.66 8.89 -12.23
N ALA A 89 7.76 8.80 -11.46
CA ALA A 89 7.90 7.81 -10.40
C ALA A 89 7.02 8.17 -9.20
N ILE A 90 6.42 7.16 -8.59
CA ILE A 90 5.74 7.29 -7.29
C ILE A 90 6.76 6.99 -6.20
N ILE A 91 7.02 7.96 -5.32
CA ILE A 91 8.02 7.83 -4.27
C ILE A 91 7.34 7.80 -2.91
N LEU A 92 7.48 6.67 -2.22
CA LEU A 92 6.86 6.42 -0.93
C LEU A 92 7.90 6.52 0.19
N GLY A 93 7.57 7.27 1.24
CA GLY A 93 8.39 7.35 2.44
C GLY A 93 8.05 6.22 3.43
N TYR A 94 9.06 5.55 3.95
CA TYR A 94 8.90 4.50 4.94
C TYR A 94 8.37 5.03 6.28
N LEU A 95 7.38 4.34 6.84
CA LEU A 95 6.88 4.57 8.20
C LEU A 95 6.39 3.26 8.84
N SER A 96 7.03 2.85 9.93
CA SER A 96 6.57 1.73 10.76
C SER A 96 5.35 2.16 11.59
N LEU A 97 4.30 1.32 11.65
CA LEU A 97 3.08 1.55 12.43
C LEU A 97 3.00 0.70 13.70
N GLY A 98 3.59 -0.50 13.70
CA GLY A 98 3.55 -1.44 14.83
C GLY A 98 4.75 -1.34 15.76
N GLU A 99 5.84 -0.69 15.32
CA GLU A 99 7.08 -0.55 16.09
C GLU A 99 7.68 0.84 15.98
N VAL A 100 8.54 1.17 16.95
CA VAL A 100 9.39 2.37 16.90
C VAL A 100 10.84 1.97 17.17
N HIS A 101 11.72 2.23 16.20
CA HIS A 101 13.15 2.03 16.32
C HIS A 101 13.76 3.12 17.21
N SER A 102 14.72 2.75 18.08
CA SER A 102 15.35 3.63 19.07
C SER A 102 16.08 4.83 18.45
N GLY A 103 16.50 4.73 17.19
CA GLY A 103 17.11 5.82 16.41
C GLY A 103 16.13 6.86 15.86
N ARG A 104 14.81 6.69 16.03
CA ARG A 104 13.84 7.68 15.55
C ARG A 104 13.83 8.90 16.46
N ASP A 105 13.76 10.10 15.89
CA ASP A 105 13.77 11.38 16.58
C ASP A 105 12.65 11.54 17.63
N TYR A 106 11.53 10.86 17.42
CA TYR A 106 10.37 10.85 18.32
C TYR A 106 10.37 9.69 19.34
N PHE A 107 11.40 8.83 19.36
CA PHE A 107 11.44 7.64 20.25
C PHE A 107 11.30 8.02 21.73
N ALA A 108 12.10 8.98 22.20
CA ALA A 108 12.07 9.39 23.60
C ALA A 108 10.73 9.96 24.05
N GLU A 109 10.02 10.66 23.15
CA GLU A 109 8.66 11.16 23.41
C GLU A 109 7.67 10.02 23.58
N VAL A 110 7.69 9.05 22.66
CA VAL A 110 6.78 7.89 22.66
C VAL A 110 7.06 6.99 23.89
N GLU A 111 8.32 6.85 24.29
CA GLU A 111 8.71 6.13 25.50
C GLU A 111 8.20 6.84 26.76
N ALA A 112 8.40 8.16 26.87
CA ALA A 112 7.92 8.97 28.00
C ALA A 112 6.39 8.97 28.13
N GLU A 113 5.68 8.85 27.01
CA GLU A 113 4.23 8.73 26.97
C GLU A 113 3.72 7.33 27.38
N GLY A 114 4.63 6.35 27.52
CA GLY A 114 4.29 4.98 27.88
C GLY A 114 3.59 4.18 26.78
N LEU A 115 3.81 4.54 25.53
CA LEU A 115 3.19 3.88 24.37
C LEU A 115 3.96 2.63 23.92
N LEU A 116 5.23 2.49 24.32
CA LEU A 116 6.08 1.35 23.97
C LEU A 116 5.76 0.15 24.88
N ILE A 117 5.69 -1.04 24.28
CA ILE A 117 5.36 -2.29 25.01
C ILE A 117 6.64 -2.98 25.46
N ARG A 118 7.37 -3.60 24.53
CA ARG A 118 8.58 -4.37 24.76
C ARG A 118 9.45 -4.37 23.51
N PRO A 119 10.75 -4.69 23.62
CA PRO A 119 11.60 -4.89 22.44
C PRO A 119 11.06 -5.99 21.54
N ASN A 120 11.22 -5.81 20.23
CA ASN A 120 11.01 -6.86 19.25
C ASN A 120 12.20 -7.85 19.33
N PRO A 121 11.97 -9.15 19.56
CA PRO A 121 13.06 -10.12 19.67
C PRO A 121 13.86 -10.29 18.37
N ASN A 122 13.27 -9.99 17.21
CA ASN A 122 13.92 -10.07 15.90
C ASN A 122 14.66 -8.79 15.53
N TRP A 123 14.26 -7.65 16.13
CA TRP A 123 14.83 -6.32 15.92
C TRP A 123 15.04 -5.62 17.26
N PRO A 124 16.12 -5.94 18.00
CA PRO A 124 16.31 -5.50 19.40
C PRO A 124 16.30 -3.98 19.60
N ASP A 125 16.65 -3.22 18.56
CA ASP A 125 16.63 -1.75 18.56
C ASP A 125 15.23 -1.17 18.33
N ALA A 126 14.24 -2.00 18.01
CA ALA A 126 12.85 -1.60 17.85
C ALA A 126 11.98 -2.10 19.02
N ARG A 127 10.96 -1.34 19.37
CA ARG A 127 9.97 -1.72 20.38
C ARG A 127 8.57 -1.67 19.77
N PHE A 128 7.78 -2.70 20.10
CA PHE A 128 6.36 -2.70 19.74
C PHE A 128 5.64 -1.51 20.35
N ILE A 129 4.68 -0.98 19.59
CA ILE A 129 3.79 0.10 20.01
C ILE A 129 2.41 -0.44 20.34
N ASP A 130 1.74 0.14 21.35
CA ASP A 130 0.32 -0.13 21.53
C ASP A 130 -0.49 0.66 20.52
N ILE A 131 -0.76 0.02 19.36
CA ILE A 131 -1.47 0.65 18.25
C ILE A 131 -2.93 0.99 18.61
N ARG A 132 -3.48 0.54 19.75
CA ARG A 132 -4.82 0.91 20.23
C ARG A 132 -4.86 2.31 20.80
N ASP A 133 -3.71 2.86 21.21
CA ASP A 133 -3.65 4.18 21.84
C ASP A 133 -3.90 5.30 20.81
N GLN A 134 -4.89 6.12 21.08
CA GLN A 134 -5.28 7.20 20.18
C GLN A 134 -4.23 8.31 20.09
N ARG A 135 -3.31 8.44 21.05
CA ARG A 135 -2.17 9.36 20.99
C ARG A 135 -1.21 8.95 19.87
N TRP A 136 -1.01 7.62 19.67
CA TRP A 136 -0.24 7.12 18.55
C TRP A 136 -0.92 7.42 17.21
N HIS A 137 -2.23 7.14 17.08
CA HIS A 137 -2.98 7.50 15.87
C HIS A 137 -2.85 8.98 15.54
N LYS A 138 -3.02 9.84 16.55
CA LYS A 138 -2.88 11.28 16.39
C LYS A 138 -1.47 11.66 15.90
N ARG A 139 -0.42 11.12 16.53
CA ARG A 139 0.98 11.37 16.13
C ARG A 139 1.24 10.96 14.69
N VAL A 140 0.80 9.77 14.29
CA VAL A 140 0.98 9.28 12.89
C VAL A 140 0.27 10.21 11.91
N ILE A 141 -0.99 10.55 12.18
CA ILE A 141 -1.84 11.31 11.24
C ILE A 141 -1.48 12.80 11.20
N GLU A 142 -1.20 13.42 12.34
CA GLU A 142 -1.03 14.87 12.42
C GLU A 142 0.43 15.32 12.35
N ARG A 143 1.40 14.42 12.58
CA ARG A 143 2.82 14.75 12.58
C ARG A 143 3.61 13.91 11.58
N LEU A 144 3.71 12.58 11.76
CA LEU A 144 4.70 11.78 11.03
C LEU A 144 4.42 11.70 9.54
N VAL A 145 3.16 11.47 9.13
CA VAL A 145 2.78 11.47 7.70
C VAL A 145 2.96 12.85 7.08
N PRO A 146 2.47 13.96 7.66
CA PRO A 146 2.73 15.30 7.14
C PRO A 146 4.23 15.65 7.02
N GLU A 147 5.07 15.24 7.98
CA GLU A 147 6.51 15.49 7.92
C GLU A 147 7.17 14.77 6.73
N ILE A 148 6.75 13.53 6.43
CA ILE A 148 7.24 12.77 5.26
C ILE A 148 6.80 13.46 3.97
N LEU A 149 5.52 13.80 3.85
CA LEU A 149 4.99 14.47 2.65
C LEU A 149 5.64 15.83 2.42
N ALA A 150 5.93 16.59 3.49
CA ALA A 150 6.62 17.88 3.40
C ALA A 150 8.06 17.79 2.86
N LYS A 151 8.68 16.59 2.91
CA LYS A 151 9.99 16.33 2.32
C LYS A 151 9.94 16.06 0.80
N GLY A 152 8.74 15.98 0.20
CA GLY A 152 8.53 15.76 -1.22
C GLY A 152 8.23 14.32 -1.62
N PHE A 153 7.92 13.44 -0.68
CA PHE A 153 7.38 12.12 -0.99
C PHE A 153 5.94 12.24 -1.50
N ASP A 154 5.58 11.40 -2.47
CA ASP A 154 4.22 11.37 -3.04
C ASP A 154 3.23 10.67 -2.11
N GLY A 155 3.70 9.72 -1.32
CA GLY A 155 2.89 8.91 -0.43
C GLY A 155 3.70 8.17 0.63
N ILE A 156 3.07 7.18 1.25
CA ILE A 156 3.64 6.48 2.40
C ILE A 156 3.64 4.97 2.17
N PHE A 157 4.74 4.34 2.58
CA PHE A 157 4.85 2.91 2.78
C PHE A 157 4.74 2.59 4.26
N PHE A 158 3.69 1.90 4.65
CA PHE A 158 3.43 1.48 6.03
C PHE A 158 3.94 0.07 6.26
N ASP A 159 4.76 -0.07 7.29
CA ASP A 159 5.38 -1.32 7.69
C ASP A 159 4.89 -1.78 9.08
N THR A 160 5.18 -3.04 9.43
CA THR A 160 4.97 -3.66 10.74
C THR A 160 3.50 -3.79 11.20
N LEU A 161 2.56 -3.83 10.23
CA LEU A 161 1.15 -4.06 10.55
C LEU A 161 0.87 -5.47 11.08
N ASP A 162 1.69 -6.44 10.74
CA ASP A 162 1.63 -7.82 11.22
C ASP A 162 1.99 -7.97 12.71
N ASP A 163 2.63 -6.97 13.33
CA ASP A 163 2.86 -6.93 14.78
C ASP A 163 1.56 -6.90 15.57
N ALA A 164 0.51 -6.30 15.03
CA ALA A 164 -0.80 -6.28 15.67
C ALA A 164 -1.35 -7.69 15.85
N GLU A 165 -1.29 -8.50 14.79
CA GLU A 165 -1.70 -9.92 14.83
C GLU A 165 -0.77 -10.73 15.75
N PHE A 166 0.55 -10.56 15.60
CA PHE A 166 1.54 -11.26 16.40
C PHE A 166 1.32 -11.06 17.92
N LEU A 167 1.09 -9.82 18.34
CA LEU A 167 0.85 -9.51 19.75
C LEU A 167 -0.49 -10.07 20.23
N GLU A 168 -1.54 -9.93 19.45
CA GLU A 168 -2.88 -10.42 19.78
C GLU A 168 -2.92 -11.95 19.88
N GLN A 169 -2.23 -12.67 18.98
CA GLN A 169 -2.11 -14.13 19.06
C GLN A 169 -1.27 -14.59 20.27
N ARG A 170 -0.25 -13.83 20.63
CA ARG A 170 0.64 -14.19 21.74
C ARG A 170 0.03 -14.02 23.12
N ASP A 171 -0.83 -13.02 23.29
CA ASP A 171 -1.59 -12.80 24.52
C ASP A 171 -2.95 -12.16 24.17
N PRO A 172 -3.94 -13.00 23.83
CA PRO A 172 -5.25 -12.53 23.36
C PRO A 172 -6.05 -11.73 24.40
N VAL A 173 -5.69 -11.83 25.66
CA VAL A 173 -6.34 -11.06 26.73
C VAL A 173 -5.73 -9.67 26.82
N ARG A 174 -4.41 -9.60 26.90
CA ARG A 174 -3.67 -8.34 27.05
C ARG A 174 -3.74 -7.47 25.80
N PHE A 175 -3.64 -8.08 24.62
CA PHE A 175 -3.53 -7.40 23.35
C PHE A 175 -4.81 -7.48 22.49
N ALA A 176 -5.95 -7.83 23.10
CA ALA A 176 -7.24 -7.83 22.39
C ALA A 176 -7.48 -6.50 21.68
N GLY A 177 -7.89 -6.58 20.40
CA GLY A 177 -8.26 -5.43 19.58
C GLY A 177 -7.09 -4.71 18.90
N MET A 178 -5.87 -5.25 18.91
CA MET A 178 -4.73 -4.68 18.16
C MET A 178 -4.97 -4.69 16.67
N VAL A 179 -5.49 -5.78 16.11
CA VAL A 179 -5.82 -5.92 14.67
C VAL A 179 -6.89 -4.91 14.25
N ASP A 180 -7.95 -4.77 15.03
CA ASP A 180 -9.01 -3.80 14.74
C ASP A 180 -8.52 -2.36 14.83
N ALA A 181 -7.64 -2.05 15.80
CA ALA A 181 -7.05 -0.73 15.96
C ALA A 181 -6.11 -0.38 14.79
N ALA A 182 -5.30 -1.34 14.31
CA ALA A 182 -4.47 -1.17 13.11
C ALA A 182 -5.33 -0.84 11.88
N ALA A 183 -6.42 -1.59 11.68
CA ALA A 183 -7.38 -1.34 10.63
C ALA A 183 -8.06 0.03 10.76
N GLN A 184 -8.40 0.44 11.98
CA GLN A 184 -8.96 1.76 12.26
C GLN A 184 -7.96 2.88 11.89
N LEU A 185 -6.67 2.70 12.22
CA LEU A 185 -5.62 3.66 11.86
C LEU A 185 -5.52 3.81 10.33
N LEU A 186 -5.48 2.71 9.58
CA LEU A 186 -5.47 2.76 8.11
C LEU A 186 -6.68 3.50 7.53
N ARG A 187 -7.89 3.23 8.03
CA ARG A 187 -9.10 3.94 7.59
C ARG A 187 -9.03 5.45 7.88
N LYS A 188 -8.55 5.84 9.08
CA LYS A 188 -8.35 7.25 9.44
C LYS A 188 -7.31 7.93 8.55
N LEU A 189 -6.22 7.23 8.22
CA LEU A 189 -5.19 7.71 7.30
C LEU A 189 -5.77 7.97 5.93
N ARG A 190 -6.51 7.03 5.34
CA ARG A 190 -7.18 7.23 4.05
C ARG A 190 -8.20 8.38 4.11
N GLN A 191 -8.97 8.48 5.19
CA GLN A 191 -9.93 9.58 5.36
C GLN A 191 -9.23 10.95 5.43
N ARG A 192 -8.09 11.02 6.08
CA ARG A 192 -7.32 12.28 6.24
C ARG A 192 -6.53 12.64 4.98
N PHE A 193 -6.08 11.64 4.24
CA PHE A 193 -5.25 11.76 3.03
C PHE A 193 -5.88 10.95 1.87
N PRO A 194 -6.98 11.43 1.28
CA PRO A 194 -7.74 10.67 0.29
C PRO A 194 -6.98 10.41 -1.00
N ASP A 195 -6.08 11.31 -1.40
CA ASP A 195 -5.49 11.34 -2.73
C ASP A 195 -4.02 10.86 -2.78
N ILE A 196 -3.37 10.61 -1.62
CA ILE A 196 -1.99 10.15 -1.62
C ILE A 196 -1.88 8.63 -1.81
N PRO A 197 -0.87 8.13 -2.54
CA PRO A 197 -0.59 6.71 -2.63
C PRO A 197 -0.22 6.13 -1.26
N LEU A 198 -0.89 5.05 -0.86
CA LEU A 198 -0.60 4.31 0.36
C LEU A 198 -0.27 2.85 0.02
N MET A 199 0.90 2.40 0.45
CA MET A 199 1.32 1.00 0.37
C MET A 199 1.40 0.42 1.78
N VAL A 200 0.96 -0.83 1.95
CA VAL A 200 1.08 -1.56 3.21
C VAL A 200 1.96 -2.80 3.01
N ASN A 201 2.82 -3.10 3.97
CA ASN A 201 3.60 -4.34 4.01
C ASN A 201 2.84 -5.39 4.81
N ARG A 202 2.53 -6.54 4.17
CA ARG A 202 1.89 -7.70 4.82
C ARG A 202 0.65 -7.32 5.63
N GLY A 203 0.60 -7.62 6.94
CA GLY A 203 -0.52 -7.28 7.82
C GLY A 203 -1.83 -7.98 7.40
N TYR A 204 -1.75 -9.21 6.90
CA TYR A 204 -2.84 -9.93 6.25
C TYR A 204 -4.10 -10.06 7.11
N ALA A 205 -3.96 -10.14 8.43
CA ALA A 205 -5.10 -10.14 9.35
C ALA A 205 -5.80 -8.78 9.44
N VAL A 206 -5.09 -7.69 9.18
CA VAL A 206 -5.63 -6.32 9.24
C VAL A 206 -6.39 -5.95 7.97
N LEU A 207 -5.93 -6.43 6.80
CA LEU A 207 -6.44 -6.01 5.49
C LEU A 207 -7.96 -6.21 5.31
N PRO A 208 -8.58 -7.33 5.74
CA PRO A 208 -10.03 -7.53 5.61
C PRO A 208 -10.87 -6.47 6.35
N HIS A 209 -10.30 -5.86 7.39
CA HIS A 209 -10.95 -4.87 8.24
C HIS A 209 -10.76 -3.42 7.73
N ALA A 210 -9.95 -3.21 6.68
CA ALA A 210 -9.64 -1.89 6.12
C ALA A 210 -9.78 -1.84 4.58
N PRO A 211 -10.92 -2.29 3.99
CA PRO A 211 -11.08 -2.27 2.53
C PRO A 211 -11.02 -0.85 1.98
N GLY A 212 -10.30 -0.67 0.85
CA GLY A 212 -10.14 0.63 0.20
C GLY A 212 -9.26 1.64 0.95
N ALA A 213 -8.62 1.24 2.05
CA ALA A 213 -7.77 2.14 2.84
C ALA A 213 -6.34 2.30 2.30
N PHE A 214 -5.94 1.50 1.32
CA PHE A 214 -4.60 1.52 0.71
C PHE A 214 -4.70 1.13 -0.77
N ASP A 215 -3.69 1.50 -1.57
CA ASP A 215 -3.67 1.34 -3.03
C ASP A 215 -2.74 0.21 -3.47
N MET A 216 -1.78 -0.14 -2.62
CA MET A 216 -0.71 -1.08 -2.91
C MET A 216 -0.48 -2.00 -1.71
N LEU A 217 -0.27 -3.28 -1.98
CA LEU A 217 0.09 -4.29 -0.99
C LEU A 217 1.44 -4.88 -1.36
N LEU A 218 2.37 -4.89 -0.42
CA LEU A 218 3.64 -5.60 -0.51
C LEU A 218 3.55 -6.92 0.24
N GLY A 219 3.92 -8.02 -0.41
CA GLY A 219 4.32 -9.26 0.24
C GLY A 219 5.83 -9.27 0.42
N GLU A 220 6.30 -9.58 1.61
CA GLU A 220 7.74 -9.63 1.93
C GLU A 220 8.16 -11.06 2.20
N SER A 221 9.35 -11.45 1.68
CA SER A 221 9.87 -12.82 1.78
C SER A 221 8.90 -13.85 1.22
N VAL A 222 8.35 -13.57 0.02
CA VAL A 222 7.30 -14.41 -0.58
C VAL A 222 7.92 -15.68 -1.16
N PHE A 223 8.71 -15.56 -2.23
CA PHE A 223 9.35 -16.71 -2.87
C PHE A 223 10.74 -17.02 -2.28
N SER A 224 11.43 -16.00 -1.75
CA SER A 224 12.74 -16.16 -1.13
C SER A 224 12.93 -15.28 0.10
N THR A 225 13.77 -15.71 1.02
CA THR A 225 14.00 -15.03 2.30
C THR A 225 15.47 -15.13 2.72
N TYR A 226 15.83 -14.32 3.72
CA TYR A 226 17.10 -14.43 4.42
C TYR A 226 16.89 -15.08 5.79
N ASP A 227 17.60 -16.17 6.02
CA ASP A 227 17.60 -16.87 7.32
C ASP A 227 18.66 -16.26 8.24
N ALA A 228 18.23 -15.51 9.24
CA ALA A 228 19.12 -14.85 10.19
C ALA A 228 19.94 -15.84 11.05
N THR A 229 19.46 -17.08 11.22
CA THR A 229 20.14 -18.11 12.02
C THR A 229 21.34 -18.68 11.28
N SER A 230 21.15 -19.01 10.00
CA SER A 230 22.21 -19.57 9.15
C SER A 230 23.04 -18.50 8.41
N GLY A 231 22.55 -17.26 8.36
CA GLY A 231 23.17 -16.18 7.59
C GLY A 231 23.04 -16.38 6.07
N ALA A 232 22.07 -17.14 5.60
CA ALA A 232 21.96 -17.54 4.20
C ALA A 232 20.63 -17.10 3.57
N TYR A 233 20.68 -16.79 2.28
CA TYR A 233 19.48 -16.65 1.45
C TYR A 233 18.96 -18.04 1.07
N LYS A 234 17.65 -18.21 1.10
CA LYS A 234 16.99 -19.48 0.72
C LYS A 234 15.62 -19.23 0.13
N LEU A 235 15.11 -20.22 -0.59
CA LEU A 235 13.71 -20.20 -1.02
C LEU A 235 12.81 -20.39 0.19
N SER A 236 11.67 -19.73 0.18
CA SER A 236 10.61 -19.95 1.17
C SER A 236 10.08 -21.37 1.04
N PRO A 237 9.66 -22.02 2.14
CA PRO A 237 8.93 -23.28 2.05
C PRO A 237 7.71 -23.12 1.15
N GLU A 238 7.42 -24.13 0.31
CA GLU A 238 6.31 -24.07 -0.66
C GLU A 238 4.97 -23.72 0.00
N ALA A 239 4.69 -24.27 1.16
CA ALA A 239 3.45 -23.99 1.90
C ALA A 239 3.35 -22.53 2.35
N ASP A 240 4.48 -21.91 2.75
CA ASP A 240 4.52 -20.50 3.18
C ASP A 240 4.36 -19.58 1.96
N TYR A 241 5.01 -19.94 0.85
CA TYR A 241 4.86 -19.23 -0.42
C TYR A 241 3.40 -19.24 -0.90
N ASP A 242 2.81 -20.44 -1.02
CA ASP A 242 1.44 -20.61 -1.48
C ASP A 242 0.45 -19.85 -0.57
N TRP A 243 0.67 -19.90 0.73
CA TRP A 243 -0.14 -19.17 1.70
C TRP A 243 -0.05 -17.66 1.48
N GLN A 244 1.14 -17.09 1.34
CA GLN A 244 1.29 -15.64 1.10
C GLN A 244 0.67 -15.23 -0.24
N VAL A 245 0.93 -15.98 -1.33
CA VAL A 245 0.30 -15.75 -2.63
C VAL A 245 -1.22 -15.73 -2.51
N GLN A 246 -1.78 -16.69 -1.75
CA GLN A 246 -3.22 -16.75 -1.51
C GLN A 246 -3.73 -15.53 -0.75
N GLN A 247 -3.05 -15.07 0.31
CA GLN A 247 -3.42 -13.87 1.06
C GLN A 247 -3.45 -12.62 0.17
N MET A 248 -2.42 -12.44 -0.65
CA MET A 248 -2.31 -11.31 -1.57
C MET A 248 -3.44 -11.34 -2.62
N ARG A 249 -3.73 -12.50 -3.20
CA ARG A 249 -4.85 -12.68 -4.15
C ARG A 249 -6.20 -12.45 -3.50
N ASP A 250 -6.39 -12.86 -2.25
CA ASP A 250 -7.60 -12.61 -1.49
C ASP A 250 -7.81 -11.11 -1.23
N ALA A 251 -6.74 -10.39 -0.93
CA ALA A 251 -6.79 -8.94 -0.80
C ALA A 251 -7.22 -8.29 -2.13
N GLN A 252 -6.63 -8.70 -3.26
CA GLN A 252 -6.98 -8.17 -4.58
C GLN A 252 -8.40 -8.56 -5.02
N ARG A 253 -8.92 -9.75 -4.63
CA ARG A 253 -10.32 -10.09 -4.90
C ARG A 253 -11.31 -9.19 -4.15
N ARG A 254 -10.94 -8.73 -2.96
CA ARG A 254 -11.74 -7.74 -2.18
C ARG A 254 -11.65 -6.34 -2.76
N ASP A 255 -10.48 -5.97 -3.29
CA ASP A 255 -10.27 -4.70 -3.99
C ASP A 255 -9.53 -4.93 -5.31
N PRO A 256 -10.24 -5.04 -6.45
CA PRO A 256 -9.64 -5.30 -7.77
C PRO A 256 -8.69 -4.21 -8.28
N LYS A 257 -8.69 -3.02 -7.66
CA LYS A 257 -7.75 -1.94 -8.02
C LYS A 257 -6.42 -2.05 -7.29
N LEU A 258 -6.34 -2.91 -6.27
CA LEU A 258 -5.16 -3.10 -5.47
C LEU A 258 -4.00 -3.63 -6.32
N ARG A 259 -2.88 -2.92 -6.31
CA ARG A 259 -1.65 -3.35 -6.96
C ARG A 259 -0.83 -4.20 -6.00
N LEU A 260 -0.34 -5.35 -6.50
CA LEU A 260 0.40 -6.32 -5.69
C LEU A 260 1.89 -6.25 -6.02
N PHE A 261 2.70 -6.06 -5.00
CA PHE A 261 4.15 -5.97 -5.05
C PHE A 261 4.78 -7.08 -4.21
N THR A 262 6.00 -7.51 -4.55
CA THR A 262 6.77 -8.43 -3.71
C THR A 262 8.17 -7.91 -3.48
N LEU A 263 8.66 -8.14 -2.26
CA LEU A 263 10.05 -7.99 -1.87
C LEU A 263 10.59 -9.36 -1.49
N ASP A 264 11.61 -9.79 -2.21
CA ASP A 264 12.33 -11.02 -1.97
C ASP A 264 13.80 -10.74 -1.66
N TYR A 265 14.44 -11.60 -0.91
CA TYR A 265 15.83 -11.42 -0.52
C TYR A 265 16.72 -12.46 -1.17
N TRP A 266 17.78 -11.98 -1.85
CA TRP A 266 18.73 -12.87 -2.49
C TRP A 266 20.15 -12.29 -2.54
N ASN A 267 21.12 -13.18 -2.82
CA ASN A 267 22.51 -12.76 -3.03
C ASN A 267 22.62 -11.96 -4.33
N ALA A 268 23.13 -10.72 -4.22
CA ALA A 268 23.32 -9.81 -5.35
C ALA A 268 24.30 -10.37 -6.41
N ASP A 269 25.20 -11.28 -6.02
CA ASP A 269 26.18 -11.90 -6.90
C ASP A 269 25.63 -13.14 -7.64
N ASP A 270 24.36 -13.50 -7.43
CA ASP A 270 23.70 -14.59 -8.16
C ASP A 270 22.60 -14.08 -9.12
N PRO A 271 22.96 -13.61 -10.31
CA PRO A 271 21.98 -13.06 -11.27
C PRO A 271 20.98 -14.12 -11.77
N ARG A 272 21.35 -15.42 -11.73
CA ARG A 272 20.43 -16.50 -12.14
C ARG A 272 19.34 -16.73 -11.08
N GLY A 273 19.71 -16.71 -9.81
CA GLY A 273 18.78 -16.79 -8.71
C GLY A 273 17.82 -15.59 -8.71
N ILE A 274 18.35 -14.39 -8.90
CA ILE A 274 17.55 -13.17 -9.02
C ILE A 274 16.54 -13.28 -10.17
N ALA A 275 17.01 -13.63 -11.38
CA ALA A 275 16.14 -13.80 -12.55
C ALA A 275 15.03 -14.84 -12.33
N ARG A 276 15.34 -15.93 -11.62
CA ARG A 276 14.36 -16.97 -11.26
C ARG A 276 13.27 -16.40 -10.36
N ILE A 277 13.63 -15.61 -9.34
CA ILE A 277 12.67 -15.02 -8.40
C ILE A 277 11.75 -14.03 -9.14
N TYR A 278 12.31 -13.12 -9.94
CA TYR A 278 11.52 -12.22 -10.78
C TYR A 278 10.54 -12.96 -11.68
N ALA A 279 11.00 -14.04 -12.33
CA ALA A 279 10.15 -14.83 -13.22
C ALA A 279 9.00 -15.51 -12.47
N GLU A 280 9.26 -16.02 -11.26
CA GLU A 280 8.24 -16.68 -10.44
C GLU A 280 7.16 -15.71 -9.96
N GLU A 281 7.57 -14.58 -9.40
CA GLU A 281 6.64 -13.56 -8.92
C GLU A 281 5.80 -12.95 -10.07
N ARG A 282 6.40 -12.74 -11.22
CA ARG A 282 5.68 -12.26 -12.42
C ARG A 282 4.64 -13.24 -12.95
N LYS A 283 4.83 -14.56 -12.80
CA LYS A 283 3.79 -15.55 -13.14
C LYS A 283 2.53 -15.37 -12.31
N ASN A 284 2.67 -14.87 -11.08
CA ASN A 284 1.55 -14.49 -10.23
C ASN A 284 0.94 -13.13 -10.58
N GLY A 285 1.50 -12.40 -11.54
CA GLY A 285 1.07 -11.03 -11.87
C GLY A 285 1.51 -10.00 -10.84
N PHE A 286 2.49 -10.32 -9.99
CA PHE A 286 3.06 -9.40 -9.01
C PHE A 286 4.12 -8.51 -9.64
N ILE A 287 4.39 -7.38 -8.98
CA ILE A 287 5.44 -6.43 -9.34
C ILE A 287 6.60 -6.66 -8.36
N PRO A 288 7.63 -7.43 -8.74
CA PRO A 288 8.68 -7.85 -7.83
C PRO A 288 9.83 -6.85 -7.69
N TYR A 289 10.48 -6.89 -6.54
CA TYR A 289 11.83 -6.43 -6.31
C TYR A 289 12.62 -7.49 -5.54
N VAL A 290 13.86 -7.72 -5.95
CA VAL A 290 14.80 -8.59 -5.24
C VAL A 290 15.93 -7.72 -4.70
N GLY A 291 16.09 -7.71 -3.38
CA GLY A 291 17.11 -6.94 -2.68
C GLY A 291 18.03 -7.79 -1.82
N THR A 292 19.09 -7.17 -1.30
CA THR A 292 19.88 -7.72 -0.18
C THR A 292 19.12 -7.48 1.12
N ARG A 293 19.43 -8.23 2.17
CA ARG A 293 18.73 -8.13 3.47
C ARG A 293 18.69 -6.72 4.05
N ASP A 294 19.75 -5.95 3.87
CA ASP A 294 19.89 -4.61 4.44
C ASP A 294 19.21 -3.52 3.61
N LEU A 295 18.84 -3.83 2.36
CA LEU A 295 18.20 -2.90 1.42
C LEU A 295 18.96 -1.57 1.23
N THR A 296 20.29 -1.58 1.44
CA THR A 296 21.12 -0.38 1.32
C THR A 296 21.78 -0.21 -0.04
N SER A 297 21.69 -1.26 -0.88
CA SER A 297 22.21 -1.28 -2.24
C SER A 297 21.13 -1.66 -3.24
N ILE A 298 21.21 -1.09 -4.45
CA ILE A 298 20.25 -1.40 -5.52
C ILE A 298 20.73 -2.64 -6.27
N VAL A 299 19.94 -3.70 -6.19
CA VAL A 299 20.10 -4.89 -7.02
C VAL A 299 19.36 -4.65 -8.35
N THR A 300 20.11 -4.72 -9.45
CA THR A 300 19.55 -4.43 -10.77
C THR A 300 18.57 -5.52 -11.19
N GLU A 301 17.39 -5.11 -11.62
CA GLU A 301 16.42 -6.00 -12.26
C GLU A 301 17.00 -6.59 -13.54
N PRO A 302 16.91 -7.93 -13.76
CA PRO A 302 17.47 -8.61 -14.91
C PRO A 302 16.78 -8.29 -16.24
#